data_111673e838fd532192fe7311d747ce4c
#
_entry.id   111673e838fd532192fe7311d747ce4c
#
_cell.length_a   1.000
_cell.length_b   1.000
_cell.length_c   1.000
_cell.angle_alpha   90.00
_cell.angle_beta   90.00
_cell.angle_gamma   90.00
#
_symmetry.space_group_name_H-M   'P 1'
#
loop_
_entity.id
_entity.type
_entity.pdbx_description
1 polymer ?
#
loop_
_entity_poly.entity_id
_entity_poly.type
_entity_poly.pdbx_seq_one_letter_code
_entity_poly.pdbx_strand_id
1 'polypeptide(L)'
;QTWRNLEVIIIDDCSSDDTLAVANALATTDARIRVLANKVNQGAYASRNYGLQFAHGHFITVHDADDWSHPRKIERQMLAFDAQPKMVANMSRSVRIDPDSMHLFAQYGREILRQNSSSLMFRRKPVFTELGFWDEVKFGADTEYHHRINSRFGLGSAPTINAGLLSFTRFHAESLTGGGVASAIT
;
A
#
# COMPACT_ATOMS: atom_id res chain seq x y z
N GLN A 1 3.05 12.84 6.08
CA GLN A 1 2.03 12.27 6.95
C GLN A 1 1.98 13.02 8.28
N THR A 2 0.78 13.19 8.86
CA THR A 2 0.59 13.80 10.19
C THR A 2 1.08 12.87 11.31
N TRP A 3 1.00 11.56 11.13
CA TRP A 3 1.60 10.58 12.02
C TRP A 3 3.13 10.64 11.90
N ARG A 4 3.81 10.95 13.01
CA ARG A 4 5.27 11.22 12.98
C ARG A 4 6.13 10.01 13.35
N ASN A 5 5.62 9.11 14.20
CA ASN A 5 6.35 7.91 14.61
C ASN A 5 6.25 6.83 13.54
N LEU A 6 7.05 6.96 12.50
CA LEU A 6 7.12 6.04 11.37
C LEU A 6 8.56 5.94 10.85
N GLU A 7 8.86 4.82 10.24
CA GLU A 7 10.01 4.61 9.35
C GLU A 7 9.50 4.44 7.92
N VAL A 8 10.30 4.81 6.95
CA VAL A 8 10.01 4.64 5.52
C VAL A 8 11.11 3.82 4.89
N ILE A 9 10.77 2.66 4.34
CA ILE A 9 11.71 1.82 3.61
C ILE A 9 11.33 1.89 2.14
N ILE A 10 12.18 2.54 1.34
CA ILE A 10 12.05 2.62 -0.11
C ILE A 10 12.85 1.47 -0.71
N ILE A 11 12.22 0.67 -1.55
CA ILE A 11 12.88 -0.44 -2.24
C ILE A 11 12.89 -0.11 -3.74
N ASP A 12 14.07 0.11 -4.28
CA ASP A 12 14.27 0.21 -5.71
C ASP A 12 14.43 -1.18 -6.32
N ASP A 13 13.52 -1.55 -7.21
CA ASP A 13 13.51 -2.88 -7.84
C ASP A 13 14.30 -2.89 -9.15
N CYS A 14 15.54 -2.41 -9.11
CA CYS A 14 16.45 -2.33 -10.24
C CYS A 14 15.92 -1.39 -11.34
N SER A 15 15.55 -0.15 -10.96
CA SER A 15 15.09 0.88 -11.89
C SER A 15 16.21 1.26 -12.87
N SER A 16 15.83 1.52 -14.13
CA SER A 16 16.75 1.94 -15.18
C SER A 16 16.88 3.46 -15.36
N ASP A 17 16.11 4.22 -14.59
CA ASP A 17 16.06 5.67 -14.57
C ASP A 17 16.68 6.25 -13.28
N ASP A 18 16.46 7.53 -13.02
CA ASP A 18 17.01 8.25 -11.86
C ASP A 18 16.31 7.92 -10.52
N THR A 19 15.39 6.94 -10.47
CA THR A 19 14.59 6.61 -9.28
C THR A 19 15.46 6.37 -8.06
N LEU A 20 16.51 5.55 -8.18
CA LEU A 20 17.41 5.25 -7.05
C LEU A 20 18.17 6.50 -6.57
N ALA A 21 18.60 7.35 -7.48
CA ALA A 21 19.29 8.60 -7.14
C ALA A 21 18.36 9.55 -6.38
N VAL A 22 17.12 9.71 -6.84
CA VAL A 22 16.10 10.53 -6.19
C VAL A 22 15.76 9.97 -4.80
N ALA A 23 15.60 8.66 -4.66
CA ALA A 23 15.32 8.02 -3.37
C ALA A 23 16.46 8.26 -2.37
N ASN A 24 17.72 8.10 -2.80
CA ASN A 24 18.89 8.37 -1.97
C ASN A 24 18.97 9.85 -1.56
N ALA A 25 18.69 10.79 -2.47
CA ALA A 25 18.65 12.21 -2.16
C ALA A 25 17.58 12.52 -1.09
N LEU A 26 16.40 11.92 -1.18
CA LEU A 26 15.35 12.05 -0.15
C LEU A 26 15.82 11.52 1.21
N ALA A 27 16.52 10.39 1.25
CA ALA A 27 17.03 9.81 2.49
C ALA A 27 18.04 10.72 3.21
N THR A 28 18.73 11.62 2.50
CA THR A 28 19.61 12.61 3.15
C THR A 28 18.84 13.71 3.89
N THR A 29 17.56 13.93 3.54
CA THR A 29 16.73 15.00 4.12
C THR A 29 15.87 14.55 5.30
N ASP A 30 15.67 13.24 5.46
CA ASP A 30 14.83 12.69 6.54
C ASP A 30 15.40 11.35 7.03
N ALA A 31 15.92 11.34 8.25
CA ALA A 31 16.55 10.16 8.88
C ALA A 31 15.61 8.94 9.07
N ARG A 32 14.31 9.14 8.88
CA ARG A 32 13.34 8.02 8.91
C ARG A 32 13.31 7.23 7.60
N ILE A 33 13.92 7.76 6.54
CA ILE A 33 13.95 7.13 5.22
C ILE A 33 15.19 6.25 5.10
N ARG A 34 14.96 5.02 4.73
CA ARG A 34 16.00 4.05 4.38
C ARG A 34 15.77 3.56 2.96
N VAL A 35 16.82 3.54 2.14
CA VAL A 35 16.76 3.05 0.76
C VAL A 35 17.45 1.70 0.67
N LEU A 36 16.79 0.76 0.00
CA LEU A 36 17.31 -0.55 -0.37
C LEU A 36 17.22 -0.68 -1.89
N ALA A 37 18.15 -1.39 -2.51
CA ALA A 37 18.13 -1.64 -3.94
C ALA A 37 18.31 -3.13 -4.25
N ASN A 38 17.47 -3.65 -5.11
CA ASN A 38 17.61 -4.99 -5.66
C ASN A 38 18.65 -4.99 -6.79
N LYS A 39 19.41 -6.07 -6.90
CA LYS A 39 20.41 -6.23 -7.97
C LYS A 39 19.77 -6.57 -9.32
N VAL A 40 18.57 -7.12 -9.31
CA VAL A 40 17.75 -7.49 -10.46
C VAL A 40 16.30 -7.18 -10.15
N ASN A 41 15.50 -6.92 -11.19
CA ASN A 41 14.06 -6.72 -11.02
C ASN A 41 13.40 -8.05 -10.59
N GLN A 42 12.75 -8.05 -9.43
CA GLN A 42 12.10 -9.21 -8.82
C GLN A 42 10.56 -9.04 -8.74
N GLY A 43 10.07 -7.87 -9.05
CA GLY A 43 8.66 -7.51 -8.93
C GLY A 43 8.29 -6.95 -7.55
N ALA A 44 7.11 -6.33 -7.49
CA ALA A 44 6.70 -5.54 -6.32
C ALA A 44 6.62 -6.36 -5.02
N TYR A 45 6.12 -7.59 -5.07
CA TYR A 45 5.92 -8.39 -3.86
C TYR A 45 7.22 -8.96 -3.30
N ALA A 46 8.12 -9.45 -4.14
CA ALA A 46 9.45 -9.85 -3.71
C ALA A 46 10.23 -8.68 -3.11
N SER A 47 10.15 -7.50 -3.74
CA SER A 47 10.74 -6.27 -3.22
C SER A 47 10.14 -5.87 -1.87
N ARG A 48 8.82 -5.92 -1.69
CA ARG A 48 8.17 -5.68 -0.39
C ARG A 48 8.64 -6.68 0.66
N ASN A 49 8.71 -7.98 0.34
CA ASN A 49 9.21 -9.01 1.23
C ASN A 49 10.65 -8.74 1.65
N TYR A 50 11.49 -8.30 0.73
CA TYR A 50 12.85 -7.87 1.04
C TYR A 50 12.86 -6.70 2.02
N GLY A 51 12.07 -5.65 1.78
CA GLY A 51 11.97 -4.51 2.69
C GLY A 51 11.48 -4.87 4.09
N LEU A 52 10.57 -5.83 4.20
CA LEU A 52 10.02 -6.29 5.47
C LEU A 52 11.06 -6.87 6.42
N GLN A 53 12.14 -7.45 5.90
CA GLN A 53 13.22 -7.99 6.72
C GLN A 53 13.95 -6.90 7.53
N PHE A 54 13.82 -5.65 7.09
CA PHE A 54 14.41 -4.47 7.71
C PHE A 54 13.41 -3.61 8.50
N ALA A 55 12.15 -3.99 8.48
CA ALA A 55 11.10 -3.23 9.18
C ALA A 55 11.10 -3.52 10.69
N HIS A 56 11.07 -2.45 11.50
CA HIS A 56 11.05 -2.52 12.96
C HIS A 56 9.71 -2.11 13.56
N GLY A 57 8.87 -1.41 12.79
CA GLY A 57 7.57 -0.92 13.23
C GLY A 57 6.64 -2.01 13.76
N HIS A 58 5.78 -1.68 14.72
CA HIS A 58 4.74 -2.57 15.22
C HIS A 58 3.61 -2.80 14.21
N PHE A 59 3.44 -1.86 13.31
CA PHE A 59 2.50 -1.91 12.20
C PHE A 59 3.25 -1.80 10.88
N ILE A 60 2.77 -2.52 9.89
CA ILE A 60 3.28 -2.45 8.52
C ILE A 60 2.18 -1.94 7.61
N THR A 61 2.51 -1.05 6.71
CA THR A 61 1.66 -0.67 5.56
C THR A 61 2.54 -0.49 4.33
N VAL A 62 1.97 -0.70 3.17
CA VAL A 62 2.64 -0.49 1.89
C VAL A 62 2.11 0.76 1.20
N HIS A 63 2.87 1.26 0.24
CA HIS A 63 2.49 2.38 -0.61
C HIS A 63 3.19 2.23 -1.94
N ASP A 64 2.42 2.24 -3.01
CA ASP A 64 2.96 2.19 -4.37
C ASP A 64 3.53 3.56 -4.74
N ALA A 65 4.67 3.57 -5.43
CA ALA A 65 5.45 4.80 -5.65
C ALA A 65 4.75 5.80 -6.59
N ASP A 66 3.82 5.33 -7.41
CA ASP A 66 3.02 6.12 -8.35
C ASP A 66 1.69 6.63 -7.76
N ASP A 67 1.39 6.25 -6.52
CA ASP A 67 0.17 6.64 -5.82
C ASP A 67 0.38 7.87 -4.91
N TRP A 68 -0.70 8.52 -4.54
CA TRP A 68 -0.70 9.61 -3.57
C TRP A 68 -1.56 9.26 -2.36
N SER A 69 -1.02 9.49 -1.16
CA SER A 69 -1.72 9.28 0.11
C SER A 69 -2.08 10.60 0.78
N HIS A 70 -3.32 10.72 1.23
CA HIS A 70 -3.74 11.84 2.07
C HIS A 70 -2.82 11.98 3.29
N PRO A 71 -2.41 13.19 3.70
CA PRO A 71 -1.50 13.40 4.84
C PRO A 71 -1.95 12.73 6.15
N ARG A 72 -3.23 12.50 6.32
CA ARG A 72 -3.80 11.84 7.52
C ARG A 72 -4.08 10.35 7.34
N LYS A 73 -3.63 9.70 6.26
CA LYS A 73 -3.94 8.28 6.00
C LYS A 73 -3.47 7.40 7.16
N ILE A 74 -2.18 7.46 7.50
CA ILE A 74 -1.61 6.63 8.57
C ILE A 74 -2.27 6.94 9.91
N GLU A 75 -2.47 8.21 10.24
CA GLU A 75 -3.16 8.63 11.46
C GLU A 75 -4.56 8.02 11.56
N ARG A 76 -5.36 8.06 10.49
CA ARG A 76 -6.71 7.50 10.48
C ARG A 76 -6.72 5.98 10.62
N GLN A 77 -5.77 5.30 9.99
CA GLN A 77 -5.61 3.86 10.14
C GLN A 77 -5.18 3.47 11.56
N MET A 78 -4.28 4.23 12.19
CA MET A 78 -3.85 4.00 13.58
C MET A 78 -4.99 4.24 14.57
N LEU A 79 -5.76 5.33 14.43
CA LEU A 79 -6.94 5.59 15.28
C LEU A 79 -7.99 4.46 15.21
N ALA A 80 -8.10 3.79 14.07
CA ALA A 80 -8.99 2.64 13.96
C ALA A 80 -8.51 1.44 14.80
N PHE A 81 -7.19 1.20 14.89
CA PHE A 81 -6.63 0.19 15.78
C PHE A 81 -6.83 0.52 17.26
N ASP A 82 -6.72 1.80 17.63
CA ASP A 82 -6.96 2.26 19.01
C ASP A 82 -8.42 2.07 19.40
N ALA A 83 -9.35 2.37 18.48
CA ALA A 83 -10.78 2.18 18.68
C ALA A 83 -11.20 0.69 18.74
N GLN A 84 -10.44 -0.19 18.09
CA GLN A 84 -10.72 -1.62 18.01
C GLN A 84 -9.45 -2.46 18.31
N PRO A 85 -9.08 -2.65 19.58
CA PRO A 85 -7.83 -3.33 19.93
C PRO A 85 -7.68 -4.76 19.41
N LYS A 86 -8.77 -5.44 19.10
CA LYS A 86 -8.79 -6.79 18.49
C LYS A 86 -8.58 -6.79 16.98
N MET A 87 -8.65 -5.63 16.33
CA MET A 87 -8.39 -5.48 14.89
C MET A 87 -6.95 -5.89 14.58
N VAL A 88 -6.76 -6.75 13.61
CA VAL A 88 -5.44 -7.26 13.19
C VAL A 88 -4.88 -6.45 12.04
N ALA A 89 -5.76 -6.04 11.11
CA ALA A 89 -5.41 -5.24 9.96
C ALA A 89 -6.56 -4.29 9.60
N ASN A 90 -6.29 -3.29 8.78
CA ASN A 90 -7.32 -2.47 8.14
C ASN A 90 -6.85 -1.95 6.78
N MET A 91 -7.80 -1.50 5.99
CA MET A 91 -7.55 -0.83 4.71
C MET A 91 -8.26 0.51 4.66
N SER A 92 -7.76 1.41 3.82
CA SER A 92 -8.42 2.66 3.49
C SER A 92 -9.20 2.57 2.18
N ARG A 93 -9.88 3.66 1.83
CA ARG A 93 -10.52 3.83 0.52
C ARG A 93 -9.66 4.68 -0.40
N SER A 94 -9.74 4.40 -1.71
CA SER A 94 -9.10 5.18 -2.76
C SER A 94 -10.07 5.50 -3.89
N VAL A 95 -9.68 6.49 -4.69
CA VAL A 95 -10.21 6.71 -6.03
C VAL A 95 -9.07 6.53 -7.03
N ARG A 96 -9.40 6.10 -8.25
CA ARG A 96 -8.46 6.05 -9.34
C ARG A 96 -8.57 7.35 -10.13
N ILE A 97 -7.43 7.98 -10.42
CA ILE A 97 -7.35 9.27 -11.08
C ILE A 97 -6.34 9.25 -12.20
N ASP A 98 -6.68 9.85 -13.31
CA ASP A 98 -5.71 10.30 -14.32
C ASP A 98 -5.19 11.68 -13.88
N PRO A 99 -3.91 11.81 -13.53
CA PRO A 99 -3.37 13.05 -13.01
C PRO A 99 -3.34 14.18 -14.05
N ASP A 100 -3.31 13.87 -15.34
CA ASP A 100 -3.19 14.85 -16.41
C ASP A 100 -4.58 15.47 -16.74
N SER A 101 -5.61 14.65 -16.82
CA SER A 101 -6.98 15.08 -17.10
C SER A 101 -7.82 15.35 -15.85
N MET A 102 -7.32 14.95 -14.68
CA MET A 102 -8.05 14.98 -13.40
C MET A 102 -9.38 14.17 -13.42
N HIS A 103 -9.55 13.29 -14.40
CA HIS A 103 -10.70 12.41 -14.45
C HIS A 103 -10.63 11.30 -13.40
N LEU A 104 -11.76 11.06 -12.75
CA LEU A 104 -11.92 9.94 -11.84
C LEU A 104 -12.48 8.73 -12.59
N PHE A 105 -11.93 7.57 -12.31
CA PHE A 105 -12.33 6.32 -12.93
C PHE A 105 -13.07 5.42 -11.95
N ALA A 106 -14.26 4.99 -12.34
CA ALA A 106 -14.91 3.86 -11.71
C ALA A 106 -14.28 2.56 -12.22
N GLN A 107 -13.88 1.67 -11.32
CA GLN A 107 -13.41 0.35 -11.72
C GLN A 107 -14.60 -0.62 -11.74
N TYR A 108 -14.67 -1.45 -12.77
CA TYR A 108 -15.76 -2.40 -13.00
C TYR A 108 -17.17 -1.75 -13.07
N GLY A 109 -17.22 -0.46 -13.44
CA GLY A 109 -18.47 0.23 -13.80
C GLY A 109 -19.41 0.60 -12.66
N ARG A 110 -18.98 0.54 -11.38
CA ARG A 110 -19.92 0.73 -10.26
C ARG A 110 -19.49 1.66 -9.13
N GLU A 111 -18.23 1.70 -8.75
CA GLU A 111 -17.81 2.51 -7.59
C GLU A 111 -16.60 3.38 -7.90
N ILE A 112 -16.71 4.66 -7.64
CA ILE A 112 -15.58 5.61 -7.68
C ILE A 112 -14.73 5.42 -6.44
N LEU A 113 -15.36 5.41 -5.25
CA LEU A 113 -14.69 5.25 -3.96
C LEU A 113 -14.65 3.76 -3.59
N ARG A 114 -13.48 3.15 -3.68
CA ARG A 114 -13.30 1.71 -3.50
C ARG A 114 -12.32 1.37 -2.39
N GLN A 115 -12.36 0.12 -1.95
CA GLN A 115 -11.33 -0.45 -1.09
C GLN A 115 -9.97 -0.40 -1.80
N ASN A 116 -8.95 0.04 -1.08
CA ASN A 116 -7.58 0.07 -1.56
C ASN A 116 -6.77 -1.08 -0.94
N SER A 117 -6.58 -2.17 -1.66
CA SER A 117 -5.81 -3.32 -1.17
C SER A 117 -4.34 -2.97 -0.91
N SER A 118 -3.75 -2.05 -1.70
CA SER A 118 -2.39 -1.55 -1.48
C SER A 118 -2.26 -0.65 -0.24
N SER A 119 -3.36 -0.30 0.43
CA SER A 119 -3.34 0.45 1.69
C SER A 119 -3.38 -0.45 2.93
N LEU A 120 -3.32 -1.76 2.76
CA LEU A 120 -3.39 -2.70 3.87
C LEU A 120 -2.36 -2.34 4.94
N MET A 121 -2.85 -2.05 6.14
CA MET A 121 -2.04 -1.86 7.34
C MET A 121 -2.36 -2.97 8.33
N PHE A 122 -1.33 -3.61 8.89
CA PHE A 122 -1.51 -4.74 9.78
C PHE A 122 -0.53 -4.74 10.97
N ARG A 123 -0.91 -5.40 12.06
CA ARG A 123 -0.02 -5.64 13.19
C ARG A 123 1.08 -6.62 12.79
N ARG A 124 2.34 -6.17 12.81
CA ARG A 124 3.47 -6.95 12.32
C ARG A 124 3.58 -8.31 13.00
N LYS A 125 3.69 -8.34 14.33
CA LYS A 125 4.00 -9.57 15.06
C LYS A 125 2.99 -10.69 14.82
N PRO A 126 1.67 -10.52 15.08
CA PRO A 126 0.73 -11.62 14.90
C PRO A 126 0.63 -12.07 13.43
N VAL A 127 0.66 -11.14 12.48
CA VAL A 127 0.51 -11.48 11.06
C VAL A 127 1.72 -12.24 10.54
N PHE A 128 2.94 -11.81 10.85
CA PHE A 128 4.14 -12.56 10.41
C PHE A 128 4.28 -13.92 11.07
N THR A 129 3.93 -14.03 12.35
CA THR A 129 4.00 -15.32 13.04
C THR A 129 3.07 -16.35 12.42
N GLU A 130 1.89 -15.94 11.98
CA GLU A 130 0.84 -16.84 11.53
C GLU A 130 0.79 -17.03 10.01
N LEU A 131 1.18 -16.00 9.24
CA LEU A 131 0.98 -15.98 7.79
C LEU A 131 2.26 -15.82 6.98
N GLY A 132 3.35 -15.33 7.60
CA GLY A 132 4.59 -15.04 6.88
C GLY A 132 4.45 -13.83 5.94
N PHE A 133 5.06 -13.95 4.76
CA PHE A 133 5.21 -12.91 3.75
C PHE A 133 4.10 -12.93 2.68
N TRP A 134 4.09 -11.91 1.81
CA TRP A 134 3.29 -11.96 0.57
C TRP A 134 3.78 -13.05 -0.36
N ASP A 135 2.87 -13.65 -1.11
CA ASP A 135 3.24 -14.53 -2.22
C ASP A 135 3.95 -13.72 -3.32
N GLU A 136 5.06 -14.23 -3.82
CA GLU A 136 5.88 -13.56 -4.84
C GLU A 136 5.32 -13.81 -6.25
N VAL A 137 4.09 -13.36 -6.45
CA VAL A 137 3.37 -13.44 -7.73
C VAL A 137 3.39 -12.09 -8.45
N LYS A 138 3.05 -12.09 -9.72
CA LYS A 138 3.09 -10.87 -10.54
C LYS A 138 2.04 -9.84 -10.12
N PHE A 139 0.86 -10.28 -9.69
CA PHE A 139 -0.25 -9.40 -9.26
C PHE A 139 -1.20 -10.14 -8.32
N GLY A 140 -2.00 -9.38 -7.55
CA GLY A 140 -3.09 -9.90 -6.73
C GLY A 140 -2.72 -10.35 -5.32
N ALA A 141 -1.43 -10.38 -4.93
CA ALA A 141 -1.02 -10.83 -3.61
C ALA A 141 -1.53 -9.93 -2.47
N ASP A 142 -1.80 -8.64 -2.70
CA ASP A 142 -2.42 -7.79 -1.67
C ASP A 142 -3.83 -8.26 -1.30
N THR A 143 -4.62 -8.62 -2.32
CA THR A 143 -5.97 -9.17 -2.12
C THR A 143 -5.92 -10.54 -1.48
N GLU A 144 -5.00 -11.40 -1.92
CA GLU A 144 -4.78 -12.71 -1.34
C GLU A 144 -4.38 -12.59 0.15
N TYR A 145 -3.41 -11.71 0.45
CA TYR A 145 -2.93 -11.53 1.82
C TYR A 145 -4.03 -11.01 2.75
N HIS A 146 -4.88 -10.10 2.27
CA HIS A 146 -6.08 -9.67 2.98
C HIS A 146 -7.04 -10.84 3.25
N HIS A 147 -7.30 -11.70 2.26
CA HIS A 147 -8.12 -12.89 2.45
C HIS A 147 -7.49 -13.86 3.45
N ARG A 148 -6.18 -14.07 3.40
CA ARG A 148 -5.44 -14.93 4.32
C ARG A 148 -5.54 -14.41 5.76
N ILE A 149 -5.45 -13.09 5.98
CA ILE A 149 -5.67 -12.47 7.29
C ILE A 149 -7.09 -12.77 7.80
N ASN A 150 -8.12 -12.51 6.98
CA ASN A 150 -9.51 -12.78 7.39
C ASN A 150 -9.79 -14.27 7.65
N SER A 151 -9.19 -15.16 6.87
CA SER A 151 -9.31 -16.60 7.08
C SER A 151 -8.68 -17.08 8.39
N ARG A 152 -7.52 -16.51 8.74
CA ARG A 152 -6.77 -16.91 9.95
C ARG A 152 -7.31 -16.28 11.23
N PHE A 153 -7.67 -15.00 11.19
CA PHE A 153 -8.03 -14.22 12.38
C PHE A 153 -9.54 -13.97 12.50
N GLY A 154 -10.33 -14.47 11.58
CA GLY A 154 -11.78 -14.35 11.52
C GLY A 154 -12.26 -13.24 10.58
N LEU A 155 -13.46 -13.41 10.05
CA LEU A 155 -14.11 -12.43 9.17
C LEU A 155 -14.22 -11.07 9.90
N GLY A 156 -13.81 -10.00 9.22
CA GLY A 156 -13.82 -8.65 9.76
C GLY A 156 -12.58 -8.27 10.58
N SER A 157 -11.55 -9.14 10.67
CA SER A 157 -10.28 -8.80 11.30
C SER A 157 -9.45 -7.78 10.51
N ALA A 158 -9.77 -7.59 9.23
CA ALA A 158 -9.15 -6.64 8.32
C ALA A 158 -10.21 -5.79 7.57
N PRO A 159 -10.99 -4.94 8.27
CA PRO A 159 -12.05 -4.15 7.63
C PRO A 159 -11.48 -2.98 6.82
N THR A 160 -12.28 -2.49 5.87
CA THR A 160 -12.05 -1.17 5.27
C THR A 160 -12.58 -0.10 6.22
N ILE A 161 -11.72 0.82 6.67
CA ILE A 161 -12.14 1.88 7.59
C ILE A 161 -13.01 2.92 6.90
N ASN A 162 -14.03 3.40 7.60
CA ASN A 162 -14.89 4.48 7.10
C ASN A 162 -14.31 5.85 7.51
N ALA A 163 -13.25 6.27 6.82
CA ALA A 163 -12.55 7.52 7.10
C ALA A 163 -12.46 8.46 5.86
N GLY A 164 -13.35 8.25 4.89
CA GLY A 164 -13.37 8.97 3.63
C GLY A 164 -12.27 8.52 2.65
N LEU A 165 -11.98 9.39 1.69
CA LEU A 165 -10.94 9.18 0.70
C LEU A 165 -9.56 9.45 1.31
N LEU A 166 -8.70 8.43 1.30
CA LEU A 166 -7.36 8.53 1.88
C LEU A 166 -6.23 8.25 0.88
N SER A 167 -6.55 7.81 -0.34
CA SER A 167 -5.55 7.58 -1.38
C SER A 167 -6.11 7.91 -2.77
N PHE A 168 -5.24 8.43 -3.62
CA PHE A 168 -5.46 8.52 -5.07
C PHE A 168 -4.53 7.52 -5.73
N THR A 169 -5.09 6.57 -6.45
CA THR A 169 -4.32 5.59 -7.22
C THR A 169 -4.23 6.07 -8.67
N ARG A 170 -3.00 6.13 -9.18
CA ARG A 170 -2.77 6.61 -10.53
C ARG A 170 -3.38 5.66 -11.56
N PHE A 171 -4.03 6.23 -12.58
CA PHE A 171 -4.44 5.50 -13.76
C PHE A 171 -3.47 5.82 -14.92
N HIS A 172 -2.91 4.77 -15.51
CA HIS A 172 -2.15 4.87 -16.75
C HIS A 172 -2.30 3.56 -17.55
N ALA A 173 -2.09 3.65 -18.85
CA ALA A 173 -2.32 2.53 -19.77
C ALA A 173 -1.49 1.27 -19.46
N GLU A 174 -0.32 1.45 -18.85
CA GLU A 174 0.61 0.37 -18.48
C GLU A 174 0.39 -0.18 -17.07
N SER A 175 -0.65 0.31 -16.34
CA SER A 175 -0.98 -0.23 -15.02
C SER A 175 -1.23 -1.73 -15.09
N LEU A 176 -0.64 -2.52 -14.19
CA LEU A 176 -0.83 -3.97 -14.09
C LEU A 176 -2.31 -4.38 -13.97
N THR A 177 -3.14 -3.50 -13.46
CA THR A 177 -4.60 -3.69 -13.30
C THR A 177 -5.42 -2.82 -14.26
N GLY A 178 -4.78 -2.16 -15.24
CA GLY A 178 -5.41 -1.22 -16.19
C GLY A 178 -6.19 -1.89 -17.32
N GLY A 179 -6.00 -3.18 -17.56
CA GLY A 179 -6.64 -3.91 -18.66
C GLY A 179 -8.13 -4.25 -18.51
N GLY A 180 -8.75 -3.93 -17.38
CA GLY A 180 -10.21 -4.00 -17.20
C GLY A 180 -10.83 -2.66 -17.58
N VAL A 181 -11.81 -2.67 -18.47
CA VAL A 181 -12.54 -1.51 -19.01
C VAL A 181 -12.84 -0.49 -17.90
N ALA A 182 -12.00 0.55 -17.81
CA ALA A 182 -12.29 1.71 -17.01
C ALA A 182 -13.16 2.64 -17.85
N SER A 183 -14.41 2.87 -17.46
CA SER A 183 -15.22 3.93 -18.06
C SER A 183 -14.91 5.23 -17.33
N ALA A 184 -14.47 6.25 -18.08
CA ALA A 184 -14.38 7.60 -17.56
C ALA A 184 -15.79 8.11 -17.23
N ILE A 185 -15.94 8.73 -16.07
CA ILE A 185 -17.15 9.42 -15.68
C ILE A 185 -16.91 10.90 -15.99
N THR A 186 -17.57 11.39 -17.02
CA THR A 186 -17.60 12.82 -17.39
C THR A 186 -18.69 13.54 -16.64
#